data_a1310ded13f04c7e1f0f6bd64bd04442
#
_entry.id   a1310ded13f04c7e1f0f6bd64bd04442
#
_cell.length_a   1.000
_cell.length_b   1.000
_cell.length_c   1.000
_cell.angle_alpha   90.00
_cell.angle_beta   90.00
_cell.angle_gamma   90.00
#
_symmetry.space_group_name_H-M   'P 1'
#
loop_
_entity.id
_entity.type
_entity.pdbx_description
1 polymer ?
#
loop_
_entity_poly.entity_id
_entity_poly.type
_entity_poly.pdbx_seq_one_letter_code
_entity_poly.pdbx_strand_id
1 'polypeptide(L)'
;MKQVVVLSLILSFFLFFSCDKKTKIEKAVEAIPVQIKVNRFDKAFFETAPQDLPKLKQEYPFFFPAGNDDSVWLEKMQHPQWRELYTEVEKLYANFDGKTAEIEALFKHIKYYFPETKTPKVYTVISEMDYHNKVIYTKEMLIISLELYLGSKHRFYDFPAYITQNFESNQILPDIASSFATTKVTPPNDLTFLAQMIYVGKELYLKDQLLPETSDADKIGYTKEQLMWCQENEGYIWRYFIENKMLYDSDQKLIPRFINPAPFSKFYLEIDNETPGRIGTWIGWQIARSFMENNKVSLNDFLKMDAKEIFEKSKYKPKK
;
A
#
# COMPACT_ATOMS: atom_id res chain seq x y z
N MET A 1 29.31 -42.00 -30.56
CA MET A 1 29.00 -40.56 -30.53
C MET A 1 27.50 -40.21 -30.66
N LYS A 2 26.71 -40.82 -31.56
CA LYS A 2 25.26 -40.53 -31.71
C LYS A 2 24.39 -40.89 -30.49
N GLN A 3 24.71 -41.94 -29.74
CA GLN A 3 23.95 -42.34 -28.53
C GLN A 3 24.21 -41.43 -27.33
N VAL A 4 25.39 -40.83 -27.18
CA VAL A 4 25.73 -39.92 -26.10
C VAL A 4 25.04 -38.57 -26.30
N VAL A 5 24.88 -38.12 -27.55
CA VAL A 5 24.20 -36.87 -27.89
C VAL A 5 22.68 -36.97 -27.62
N VAL A 6 22.08 -38.11 -27.89
CA VAL A 6 20.64 -38.36 -27.62
C VAL A 6 20.35 -38.38 -26.12
N LEU A 7 21.24 -38.99 -25.33
CA LEU A 7 21.09 -39.05 -23.87
C LEU A 7 21.27 -37.64 -23.24
N SER A 8 22.16 -36.82 -23.77
CA SER A 8 22.37 -35.43 -23.32
C SER A 8 21.15 -34.54 -23.65
N LEU A 9 20.48 -34.75 -24.80
CA LEU A 9 19.26 -34.02 -25.17
C LEU A 9 18.05 -34.40 -24.34
N ILE A 10 17.93 -35.68 -23.92
CA ILE A 10 16.84 -36.15 -23.06
C ILE A 10 17.02 -35.62 -21.62
N LEU A 11 18.25 -35.51 -21.14
CA LEU A 11 18.54 -34.95 -19.80
C LEU A 11 18.30 -33.47 -19.72
N SER A 12 18.45 -32.69 -20.83
CA SER A 12 18.16 -31.28 -20.93
C SER A 12 16.65 -30.97 -20.87
N PHE A 13 15.79 -31.90 -21.25
CA PHE A 13 14.33 -31.66 -21.30
C PHE A 13 13.64 -31.83 -19.94
N PHE A 14 14.32 -32.44 -18.95
CA PHE A 14 13.76 -32.63 -17.60
C PHE A 14 13.99 -31.45 -16.63
N LEU A 15 14.72 -30.40 -17.02
CA LEU A 15 15.05 -29.28 -16.13
C LEU A 15 14.04 -28.12 -16.18
N PHE A 16 12.95 -28.18 -16.96
CA PHE A 16 11.98 -27.10 -17.09
C PHE A 16 10.62 -27.35 -16.44
N PHE A 17 10.45 -28.44 -15.70
CA PHE A 17 9.26 -28.61 -14.85
C PHE A 17 9.57 -28.24 -13.40
N SER A 18 9.95 -26.96 -13.15
CA SER A 18 9.72 -26.37 -11.84
C SER A 18 8.23 -26.11 -11.73
N CYS A 19 7.50 -27.13 -11.35
CA CYS A 19 6.10 -26.97 -10.98
C CYS A 19 6.09 -26.34 -9.59
N ASP A 20 6.01 -25.01 -9.49
CA ASP A 20 5.76 -24.30 -8.25
C ASP A 20 4.43 -24.82 -7.70
N LYS A 21 4.52 -25.75 -6.74
CA LYS A 21 3.33 -26.29 -6.07
C LYS A 21 2.78 -25.18 -5.18
N LYS A 22 1.73 -24.52 -5.65
CA LYS A 22 0.98 -23.55 -4.85
C LYS A 22 0.75 -24.06 -3.43
N THR A 23 0.98 -23.22 -2.47
CA THR A 23 0.73 -23.50 -1.05
C THR A 23 -0.75 -23.82 -0.81
N LYS A 24 -1.06 -24.38 0.36
CA LYS A 24 -2.46 -24.62 0.75
C LYS A 24 -3.26 -23.32 0.85
N ILE A 25 -2.60 -22.24 1.29
CA ILE A 25 -3.23 -20.90 1.41
C ILE A 25 -3.55 -20.36 0.02
N GLU A 26 -2.60 -20.35 -0.91
CA GLU A 26 -2.81 -19.87 -2.28
C GLU A 26 -3.99 -20.59 -2.96
N LYS A 27 -4.07 -21.93 -2.84
CA LYS A 27 -5.19 -22.70 -3.39
C LYS A 27 -6.53 -22.31 -2.75
N ALA A 28 -6.55 -22.07 -1.44
CA ALA A 28 -7.76 -21.68 -0.72
C ALA A 28 -8.20 -20.25 -1.12
N VAL A 29 -7.24 -19.32 -1.26
CA VAL A 29 -7.48 -17.93 -1.72
C VAL A 29 -8.03 -17.92 -3.15
N GLU A 30 -7.41 -18.67 -4.07
CA GLU A 30 -7.87 -18.75 -5.47
C GLU A 30 -9.31 -19.23 -5.61
N ALA A 31 -9.74 -20.16 -4.73
CA ALA A 31 -11.09 -20.71 -4.75
C ALA A 31 -12.18 -19.70 -4.27
N ILE A 32 -11.79 -18.58 -3.66
CA ILE A 32 -12.75 -17.58 -3.17
C ILE A 32 -13.33 -16.80 -4.34
N PRO A 33 -14.66 -16.79 -4.52
CA PRO A 33 -15.29 -16.02 -5.58
C PRO A 33 -15.24 -14.52 -5.24
N VAL A 34 -14.57 -13.76 -6.07
CA VAL A 34 -14.59 -12.28 -6.07
C VAL A 34 -14.77 -11.82 -7.49
N GLN A 35 -15.71 -10.92 -7.69
CA GLN A 35 -15.91 -10.21 -8.96
C GLN A 35 -15.98 -8.72 -8.65
N ILE A 36 -15.13 -7.94 -9.30
CA ILE A 36 -15.07 -6.49 -9.16
C ILE A 36 -15.48 -5.85 -10.48
N LYS A 37 -16.44 -4.92 -10.39
CA LYS A 37 -16.76 -3.99 -11.47
C LYS A 37 -16.17 -2.64 -11.10
N VAL A 38 -15.24 -2.15 -11.91
CA VAL A 38 -14.69 -0.81 -11.75
C VAL A 38 -15.58 0.18 -12.48
N ASN A 39 -16.07 1.18 -11.76
CA ASN A 39 -16.83 2.29 -12.31
C ASN A 39 -15.84 3.43 -12.57
N ARG A 40 -15.55 3.68 -13.85
CA ARG A 40 -14.62 4.72 -14.31
C ARG A 40 -15.30 6.08 -14.24
N PHE A 41 -15.47 6.63 -13.02
CA PHE A 41 -16.06 7.94 -12.85
C PHE A 41 -15.18 9.05 -13.45
N ASP A 42 -13.86 8.88 -13.45
CA ASP A 42 -12.93 9.73 -14.18
C ASP A 42 -13.33 9.89 -15.66
N LYS A 43 -13.64 8.80 -16.36
CA LYS A 43 -14.13 8.83 -17.74
C LYS A 43 -15.53 9.43 -17.81
N ALA A 44 -16.46 8.92 -17.02
CA ALA A 44 -17.83 9.38 -17.03
C ALA A 44 -17.91 10.91 -16.82
N PHE A 45 -17.06 11.46 -15.95
CA PHE A 45 -17.04 12.90 -15.68
C PHE A 45 -16.50 13.71 -16.87
N PHE A 46 -15.35 13.35 -17.42
CA PHE A 46 -14.70 14.15 -18.47
C PHE A 46 -15.22 13.87 -19.90
N GLU A 47 -15.90 12.75 -20.12
CA GLU A 47 -16.49 12.41 -21.43
C GLU A 47 -17.96 12.81 -21.54
N THR A 48 -18.64 13.11 -20.42
CA THR A 48 -20.03 13.60 -20.44
C THR A 48 -20.09 15.03 -21.02
N ALA A 49 -21.01 15.25 -21.95
CA ALA A 49 -21.26 16.59 -22.46
C ALA A 49 -21.87 17.48 -21.37
N PRO A 50 -21.52 18.80 -21.31
CA PRO A 50 -21.96 19.70 -20.24
C PRO A 50 -23.48 19.72 -20.01
N GLN A 51 -24.29 19.59 -21.07
CA GLN A 51 -25.75 19.55 -20.97
C GLN A 51 -26.28 18.27 -20.30
N ASP A 52 -25.49 17.22 -20.24
CA ASP A 52 -25.85 15.92 -19.66
C ASP A 52 -25.42 15.80 -18.18
N LEU A 53 -24.84 16.85 -17.59
CA LEU A 53 -24.45 16.89 -16.16
C LEU A 53 -25.59 16.46 -15.22
N PRO A 54 -26.87 16.85 -15.40
CA PRO A 54 -27.95 16.38 -14.53
C PRO A 54 -28.12 14.85 -14.54
N LYS A 55 -27.91 14.19 -15.67
CA LYS A 55 -27.95 12.74 -15.79
C LYS A 55 -26.78 12.09 -15.07
N LEU A 56 -25.56 12.63 -15.24
CA LEU A 56 -24.37 12.16 -14.52
C LEU A 56 -24.54 12.26 -13.01
N LYS A 57 -25.11 13.35 -12.51
CA LYS A 57 -25.42 13.55 -11.07
C LYS A 57 -26.41 12.51 -10.55
N GLN A 58 -27.37 12.09 -11.34
CA GLN A 58 -28.32 11.03 -10.97
C GLN A 58 -27.63 9.65 -10.92
N GLU A 59 -26.70 9.39 -11.84
CA GLU A 59 -25.96 8.11 -11.90
C GLU A 59 -24.92 8.00 -10.77
N TYR A 60 -24.26 9.12 -10.41
CA TYR A 60 -23.17 9.17 -9.44
C TYR A 60 -23.44 10.20 -8.32
N PRO A 61 -24.56 10.13 -7.60
CA PRO A 61 -24.97 11.18 -6.66
C PRO A 61 -23.95 11.39 -5.52
N PHE A 62 -23.19 10.34 -5.19
CA PHE A 62 -22.16 10.39 -4.14
C PHE A 62 -21.03 11.38 -4.44
N PHE A 63 -20.68 11.57 -5.72
CA PHE A 63 -19.60 12.49 -6.13
C PHE A 63 -20.05 13.93 -6.32
N PHE A 64 -21.32 14.21 -6.14
CA PHE A 64 -21.91 15.55 -6.27
C PHE A 64 -22.61 15.96 -4.98
N PRO A 65 -21.85 16.32 -3.91
CA PRO A 65 -22.45 16.71 -2.64
C PRO A 65 -23.36 17.91 -2.78
N ALA A 66 -24.43 17.93 -1.99
CA ALA A 66 -25.37 19.04 -1.97
C ALA A 66 -24.67 20.33 -1.53
N GLY A 67 -25.03 21.45 -2.16
CA GLY A 67 -24.49 22.78 -1.83
C GLY A 67 -23.50 23.34 -2.85
N ASN A 68 -22.98 22.53 -3.75
CA ASN A 68 -22.19 23.04 -4.88
C ASN A 68 -23.10 23.35 -6.07
N ASP A 69 -22.91 24.55 -6.65
CA ASP A 69 -23.57 24.96 -7.88
C ASP A 69 -23.06 24.14 -9.07
N ASP A 70 -23.92 23.91 -10.07
CA ASP A 70 -23.56 23.17 -11.28
C ASP A 70 -22.43 23.84 -12.06
N SER A 71 -22.27 25.15 -11.96
CA SER A 71 -21.18 25.90 -12.59
C SER A 71 -19.79 25.41 -12.16
N VAL A 72 -19.62 24.99 -10.92
CA VAL A 72 -18.35 24.42 -10.41
C VAL A 72 -17.97 23.15 -11.18
N TRP A 73 -18.92 22.28 -11.41
CA TRP A 73 -18.72 21.03 -12.14
C TRP A 73 -18.50 21.26 -13.62
N LEU A 74 -19.29 22.17 -14.21
CA LEU A 74 -19.16 22.55 -15.63
C LEU A 74 -17.82 23.21 -15.91
N GLU A 75 -17.34 24.07 -15.02
CA GLU A 75 -16.01 24.69 -15.11
C GLU A 75 -14.93 23.59 -15.07
N LYS A 76 -14.99 22.66 -14.08
CA LYS A 76 -14.01 21.58 -13.94
C LYS A 76 -13.99 20.68 -15.17
N MET A 77 -15.14 20.34 -15.74
CA MET A 77 -15.25 19.51 -16.95
C MET A 77 -14.56 20.14 -18.17
N GLN A 78 -14.57 21.46 -18.25
CA GLN A 78 -14.09 22.22 -19.42
C GLN A 78 -12.70 22.80 -19.22
N HIS A 79 -12.21 22.89 -17.98
CA HIS A 79 -10.96 23.55 -17.63
C HIS A 79 -9.76 22.85 -18.32
N PRO A 80 -8.92 23.59 -19.07
CA PRO A 80 -7.86 22.99 -19.88
C PRO A 80 -6.89 22.10 -19.09
N GLN A 81 -6.49 22.50 -17.88
CA GLN A 81 -5.57 21.72 -17.05
C GLN A 81 -6.19 20.38 -16.57
N TRP A 82 -7.48 20.39 -16.20
CA TRP A 82 -8.18 19.15 -15.83
C TRP A 82 -8.35 18.21 -17.02
N ARG A 83 -8.64 18.76 -18.19
CA ARG A 83 -8.72 17.99 -19.44
C ARG A 83 -7.37 17.38 -19.83
N GLU A 84 -6.30 18.14 -19.65
CA GLU A 84 -4.94 17.67 -19.89
C GLU A 84 -4.58 16.55 -18.91
N LEU A 85 -4.87 16.72 -17.61
CA LEU A 85 -4.65 15.69 -16.59
C LEU A 85 -5.45 14.41 -16.90
N TYR A 86 -6.72 14.53 -17.30
CA TYR A 86 -7.52 13.41 -17.75
C TYR A 86 -6.87 12.69 -18.94
N THR A 87 -6.34 13.45 -19.90
CA THR A 87 -5.63 12.87 -21.04
C THR A 87 -4.41 12.04 -20.62
N GLU A 88 -3.63 12.51 -19.63
CA GLU A 88 -2.49 11.76 -19.10
C GLU A 88 -2.95 10.49 -18.36
N VAL A 89 -4.05 10.56 -17.60
CA VAL A 89 -4.65 9.37 -16.96
C VAL A 89 -5.08 8.34 -18.01
N GLU A 90 -5.75 8.79 -19.08
CA GLU A 90 -6.20 7.89 -20.16
C GLU A 90 -5.05 7.23 -20.92
N LYS A 91 -3.91 7.88 -21.09
CA LYS A 91 -2.73 7.24 -21.71
C LYS A 91 -2.26 5.98 -20.98
N LEU A 92 -2.37 5.97 -19.65
CA LEU A 92 -1.93 4.85 -18.82
C LEU A 92 -3.06 3.87 -18.47
N TYR A 93 -4.27 4.40 -18.28
CA TYR A 93 -5.39 3.65 -17.71
C TYR A 93 -6.59 3.55 -18.64
N ALA A 94 -6.41 3.72 -19.98
CA ALA A 94 -7.49 3.50 -20.97
C ALA A 94 -8.10 2.10 -20.80
N ASN A 95 -7.25 1.08 -20.65
CA ASN A 95 -7.64 -0.26 -20.22
C ASN A 95 -7.26 -0.47 -18.75
N PHE A 96 -8.24 -0.78 -17.92
CA PHE A 96 -8.06 -1.02 -16.49
C PHE A 96 -8.26 -2.50 -16.11
N ASP A 97 -8.41 -3.41 -17.08
CA ASP A 97 -8.73 -4.82 -16.83
C ASP A 97 -7.63 -5.52 -16.03
N GLY A 98 -6.36 -5.25 -16.35
CA GLY A 98 -5.23 -5.78 -15.58
C GLY A 98 -5.26 -5.37 -14.11
N LYS A 99 -5.49 -4.08 -13.84
CA LYS A 99 -5.63 -3.58 -12.46
C LYS A 99 -6.89 -4.12 -11.77
N THR A 100 -7.98 -4.30 -12.51
CA THR A 100 -9.18 -4.96 -11.98
C THR A 100 -8.86 -6.37 -11.49
N ALA A 101 -8.15 -7.16 -12.28
CA ALA A 101 -7.75 -8.52 -11.89
C ALA A 101 -6.81 -8.53 -10.66
N GLU A 102 -5.88 -7.58 -10.58
CA GLU A 102 -5.01 -7.41 -9.40
C GLU A 102 -5.82 -7.04 -8.14
N ILE A 103 -6.81 -6.14 -8.26
CA ILE A 103 -7.70 -5.77 -7.16
C ILE A 103 -8.58 -6.96 -6.75
N GLU A 104 -9.08 -7.76 -7.71
CA GLU A 104 -9.82 -8.99 -7.40
C GLU A 104 -8.96 -9.98 -6.59
N ALA A 105 -7.69 -10.18 -6.99
CA ALA A 105 -6.76 -11.02 -6.27
C ALA A 105 -6.53 -10.52 -4.84
N LEU A 106 -6.32 -9.22 -4.64
CA LEU A 106 -6.22 -8.60 -3.32
C LEU A 106 -7.48 -8.86 -2.47
N PHE A 107 -8.69 -8.69 -3.05
CA PHE A 107 -9.94 -8.93 -2.31
C PHE A 107 -10.20 -10.42 -2.01
N LYS A 108 -9.63 -11.36 -2.79
CA LYS A 108 -9.61 -12.78 -2.42
C LYS A 108 -8.79 -13.01 -1.16
N HIS A 109 -7.59 -12.42 -1.05
CA HIS A 109 -6.79 -12.46 0.18
C HIS A 109 -7.51 -11.80 1.36
N ILE A 110 -8.11 -10.63 1.14
CA ILE A 110 -8.91 -9.95 2.17
C ILE A 110 -10.02 -10.87 2.69
N LYS A 111 -10.80 -11.49 1.81
CA LYS A 111 -11.88 -12.41 2.22
C LYS A 111 -11.39 -13.70 2.86
N TYR A 112 -10.21 -14.17 2.51
CA TYR A 112 -9.61 -15.33 3.16
C TYR A 112 -9.34 -15.06 4.64
N TYR A 113 -8.75 -13.92 4.96
CA TYR A 113 -8.44 -13.54 6.34
C TYR A 113 -9.60 -12.88 7.08
N PHE A 114 -10.53 -12.26 6.35
CA PHE A 114 -11.68 -11.51 6.87
C PHE A 114 -12.94 -11.88 6.10
N PRO A 115 -13.51 -13.08 6.33
CA PRO A 115 -14.61 -13.62 5.52
C PRO A 115 -15.87 -12.74 5.51
N GLU A 116 -16.07 -11.94 6.58
CA GLU A 116 -17.19 -11.01 6.71
C GLU A 116 -17.10 -9.79 5.77
N THR A 117 -15.92 -9.56 5.14
CA THR A 117 -15.71 -8.39 4.31
C THR A 117 -16.48 -8.50 2.98
N LYS A 118 -17.36 -7.54 2.74
CA LYS A 118 -18.07 -7.42 1.46
C LYS A 118 -17.14 -6.87 0.39
N THR A 119 -17.34 -7.31 -0.85
CA THR A 119 -16.66 -6.69 -2.01
C THR A 119 -17.25 -5.28 -2.22
N PRO A 120 -16.45 -4.21 -2.15
CA PRO A 120 -16.93 -2.85 -2.34
C PRO A 120 -17.23 -2.56 -3.82
N LYS A 121 -18.01 -1.52 -4.09
CA LYS A 121 -18.05 -0.89 -5.40
C LYS A 121 -16.75 -0.13 -5.61
N VAL A 122 -16.07 -0.36 -6.73
CA VAL A 122 -14.80 0.31 -7.05
C VAL A 122 -15.06 1.48 -7.99
N TYR A 123 -14.50 2.62 -7.66
CA TYR A 123 -14.55 3.84 -8.47
C TYR A 123 -13.15 4.37 -8.70
N THR A 124 -12.87 4.80 -9.92
CA THR A 124 -11.69 5.59 -10.23
C THR A 124 -12.10 7.05 -10.41
N VAL A 125 -11.26 7.95 -9.93
CA VAL A 125 -11.52 9.39 -9.97
C VAL A 125 -10.28 10.14 -10.44
N ILE A 126 -10.45 11.42 -10.78
CA ILE A 126 -9.41 12.44 -10.82
C ILE A 126 -9.82 13.46 -9.75
N SER A 127 -9.07 13.49 -8.66
CA SER A 127 -9.29 14.39 -7.53
C SER A 127 -8.45 15.68 -7.67
N GLU A 128 -8.21 16.38 -6.60
CA GLU A 128 -7.41 17.63 -6.61
C GLU A 128 -5.96 17.38 -6.15
N MET A 129 -5.37 16.24 -6.55
CA MET A 129 -4.03 15.80 -6.16
C MET A 129 -3.85 15.70 -4.63
N ASP A 130 -4.90 15.29 -3.93
CA ASP A 130 -4.84 15.01 -2.49
C ASP A 130 -4.07 13.72 -2.22
N TYR A 131 -2.76 13.84 -2.10
CA TYR A 131 -1.88 12.70 -1.87
C TYR A 131 -2.06 12.03 -0.50
N HIS A 132 -2.78 12.64 0.43
CA HIS A 132 -3.15 12.01 1.70
C HIS A 132 -4.29 11.00 1.53
N ASN A 133 -5.14 11.19 0.53
CA ASN A 133 -6.31 10.38 0.24
C ASN A 133 -6.25 9.76 -1.17
N LYS A 134 -5.09 9.24 -1.56
CA LYS A 134 -4.91 8.56 -2.87
C LYS A 134 -5.90 7.42 -3.07
N VAL A 135 -6.19 6.69 -2.00
CA VAL A 135 -7.17 5.61 -1.94
C VAL A 135 -8.03 5.76 -0.70
N ILE A 136 -9.34 5.66 -0.88
CA ILE A 136 -10.31 5.67 0.22
C ILE A 136 -11.09 4.35 0.17
N TYR A 137 -10.93 3.53 1.23
CA TYR A 137 -11.71 2.31 1.42
C TYR A 137 -12.76 2.50 2.50
N THR A 138 -13.98 2.13 2.16
CA THR A 138 -15.09 1.95 3.10
C THR A 138 -15.69 0.56 2.93
N LYS A 139 -16.62 0.16 3.80
CA LYS A 139 -17.31 -1.14 3.66
C LYS A 139 -18.08 -1.28 2.35
N GLU A 140 -18.44 -0.17 1.71
CA GLU A 140 -19.29 -0.14 0.51
C GLU A 140 -18.56 0.31 -0.74
N MET A 141 -17.50 1.12 -0.60
CA MET A 141 -16.80 1.76 -1.71
C MET A 141 -15.29 1.71 -1.55
N LEU A 142 -14.61 1.58 -2.68
CA LEU A 142 -13.19 1.79 -2.87
C LEU A 142 -13.02 2.87 -3.95
N ILE A 143 -12.41 3.99 -3.60
CA ILE A 143 -12.15 5.10 -4.50
C ILE A 143 -10.65 5.21 -4.73
N ILE A 144 -10.22 5.32 -5.98
CA ILE A 144 -8.81 5.39 -6.40
C ILE A 144 -8.60 6.64 -7.23
N SER A 145 -7.73 7.54 -6.78
CA SER A 145 -7.36 8.79 -7.46
C SER A 145 -6.25 8.52 -8.46
N LEU A 146 -6.60 8.27 -9.74
CA LEU A 146 -5.67 7.78 -10.77
C LEU A 146 -4.58 8.77 -11.12
N GLU A 147 -4.85 10.05 -11.00
CA GLU A 147 -3.87 11.12 -11.29
C GLU A 147 -2.67 11.11 -10.34
N LEU A 148 -2.73 10.37 -9.24
CA LEU A 148 -1.63 10.20 -8.29
C LEU A 148 -0.79 8.93 -8.56
N TYR A 149 -0.93 8.33 -9.76
CA TYR A 149 -0.20 7.12 -10.16
C TYR A 149 0.29 7.20 -11.61
N LEU A 150 0.69 8.39 -12.07
CA LEU A 150 1.16 8.63 -13.45
C LEU A 150 2.68 8.43 -13.62
N GLY A 151 3.37 8.02 -12.55
CA GLY A 151 4.82 7.90 -12.51
C GLY A 151 5.45 9.01 -11.67
N SER A 152 6.42 8.67 -10.83
CA SER A 152 7.03 9.54 -9.81
C SER A 152 7.61 10.86 -10.33
N LYS A 153 7.95 10.93 -11.63
CA LYS A 153 8.53 12.10 -12.29
C LYS A 153 7.55 12.82 -13.21
N HIS A 154 6.24 12.54 -13.06
CA HIS A 154 5.25 13.14 -13.94
C HIS A 154 5.20 14.67 -13.75
N ARG A 155 5.13 15.41 -14.87
CA ARG A 155 5.26 16.89 -14.92
C ARG A 155 4.20 17.67 -14.14
N PHE A 156 3.08 17.05 -13.79
CA PHE A 156 2.03 17.66 -12.97
C PHE A 156 2.34 17.60 -11.47
N TYR A 157 3.38 16.89 -11.04
CA TYR A 157 3.70 16.75 -9.63
C TYR A 157 4.67 17.84 -9.16
N ASP A 158 4.15 18.79 -8.41
CA ASP A 158 4.93 19.80 -7.70
C ASP A 158 4.99 19.44 -6.20
N PHE A 159 5.53 18.25 -5.91
CA PHE A 159 5.69 17.74 -4.54
C PHE A 159 7.14 17.29 -4.32
N PRO A 160 7.61 17.28 -3.04
CA PRO A 160 8.92 16.73 -2.71
C PRO A 160 9.09 15.27 -3.18
N ALA A 161 10.31 14.92 -3.59
CA ALA A 161 10.62 13.61 -4.17
C ALA A 161 10.22 12.42 -3.26
N TYR A 162 10.34 12.56 -1.94
CA TYR A 162 9.94 11.52 -0.99
C TYR A 162 8.41 11.26 -0.94
N ILE A 163 7.61 12.19 -1.47
CA ILE A 163 6.16 12.03 -1.66
C ILE A 163 5.92 11.36 -3.02
N THR A 164 6.48 11.95 -4.10
CA THR A 164 6.19 11.50 -5.46
C THR A 164 6.81 10.14 -5.79
N GLN A 165 7.83 9.67 -5.06
CA GLN A 165 8.41 8.33 -5.27
C GLN A 165 7.38 7.20 -5.25
N ASN A 166 6.24 7.39 -4.58
CA ASN A 166 5.16 6.42 -4.46
C ASN A 166 3.95 6.73 -5.38
N PHE A 167 4.13 7.61 -6.38
CA PHE A 167 3.10 7.92 -7.38
C PHE A 167 3.24 7.01 -8.62
N GLU A 168 3.55 5.75 -8.38
CA GLU A 168 3.74 4.72 -9.38
C GLU A 168 2.55 3.74 -9.43
N SER A 169 2.25 3.21 -10.59
CA SER A 169 1.11 2.29 -10.79
C SER A 169 1.16 1.04 -9.91
N ASN A 170 2.36 0.56 -9.53
CA ASN A 170 2.54 -0.57 -8.62
C ASN A 170 2.18 -0.24 -7.16
N GLN A 171 2.02 1.04 -6.81
CA GLN A 171 1.61 1.48 -5.47
C GLN A 171 0.10 1.46 -5.25
N ILE A 172 -0.71 1.27 -6.29
CA ILE A 172 -2.18 1.21 -6.16
C ILE A 172 -2.60 0.11 -5.16
N LEU A 173 -2.08 -1.11 -5.29
CA LEU A 173 -2.44 -2.21 -4.38
C LEU A 173 -1.91 -2.02 -2.95
N PRO A 174 -0.65 -1.64 -2.71
CA PRO A 174 -0.17 -1.26 -1.38
C PRO A 174 -1.01 -0.17 -0.71
N ASP A 175 -1.46 0.84 -1.45
CA ASP A 175 -2.29 1.92 -0.93
C ASP A 175 -3.73 1.45 -0.63
N ILE A 176 -4.30 0.54 -1.44
CA ILE A 176 -5.58 -0.11 -1.13
C ILE A 176 -5.46 -0.92 0.17
N ALA A 177 -4.38 -1.68 0.32
CA ALA A 177 -4.13 -2.47 1.52
C ALA A 177 -3.92 -1.57 2.76
N SER A 178 -3.24 -0.42 2.63
CA SER A 178 -3.13 0.58 3.70
C SER A 178 -4.49 1.13 4.11
N SER A 179 -5.29 1.58 3.14
CA SER A 179 -6.62 2.12 3.41
C SER A 179 -7.56 1.07 4.04
N PHE A 180 -7.46 -0.20 3.62
CA PHE A 180 -8.17 -1.30 4.28
C PHE A 180 -7.67 -1.53 5.71
N ALA A 181 -6.36 -1.47 5.95
CA ALA A 181 -5.74 -1.71 7.25
C ALA A 181 -6.26 -0.76 8.33
N THR A 182 -6.58 0.49 7.99
CA THR A 182 -7.17 1.46 8.93
C THR A 182 -8.47 0.96 9.57
N THR A 183 -9.18 0.05 8.91
CA THR A 183 -10.43 -0.55 9.42
C THR A 183 -10.21 -1.78 10.28
N LYS A 184 -8.99 -2.33 10.33
CA LYS A 184 -8.68 -3.61 10.98
C LYS A 184 -7.65 -3.49 12.10
N VAL A 185 -6.68 -2.58 11.96
CA VAL A 185 -5.66 -2.36 12.98
C VAL A 185 -6.21 -1.46 14.08
N THR A 186 -6.22 -1.97 15.32
CA THR A 186 -6.66 -1.16 16.45
C THR A 186 -5.59 -0.13 16.83
N PRO A 187 -5.92 1.18 16.88
CA PRO A 187 -4.99 2.19 17.35
C PRO A 187 -4.53 1.90 18.79
N PRO A 188 -3.26 2.19 19.12
CA PRO A 188 -2.76 1.96 20.47
C PRO A 188 -3.37 2.95 21.47
N ASN A 189 -3.66 2.49 22.67
CA ASN A 189 -4.01 3.35 23.81
C ASN A 189 -2.75 4.00 24.42
N ASP A 190 -1.60 3.35 24.25
CA ASP A 190 -0.28 3.81 24.71
C ASP A 190 0.35 4.70 23.61
N LEU A 191 0.83 5.88 24.00
CA LEU A 191 1.45 6.85 23.12
C LEU A 191 2.98 6.71 23.04
N THR A 192 3.57 5.67 23.63
CA THR A 192 5.01 5.42 23.53
C THR A 192 5.44 5.21 22.09
N PHE A 193 6.68 5.55 21.79
CA PHE A 193 7.25 5.37 20.45
C PHE A 193 7.20 3.91 19.99
N LEU A 194 7.46 2.97 20.91
CA LEU A 194 7.31 1.53 20.64
C LEU A 194 5.89 1.16 20.20
N ALA A 195 4.88 1.67 20.89
CA ALA A 195 3.49 1.40 20.53
C ALA A 195 3.13 1.97 19.16
N GLN A 196 3.64 3.16 18.82
CA GLN A 196 3.46 3.77 17.51
C GLN A 196 4.17 2.99 16.40
N MET A 197 5.43 2.55 16.63
CA MET A 197 6.15 1.70 15.69
C MET A 197 5.40 0.40 15.40
N ILE A 198 4.90 -0.29 16.43
CA ILE A 198 4.16 -1.54 16.28
C ILE A 198 2.81 -1.32 15.61
N TYR A 199 2.13 -0.22 15.89
CA TYR A 199 0.88 0.12 15.22
C TYR A 199 1.03 0.16 13.70
N VAL A 200 2.00 0.94 13.19
CA VAL A 200 2.28 0.99 11.75
C VAL A 200 2.92 -0.32 11.23
N GLY A 201 3.65 -1.03 12.09
CA GLY A 201 4.20 -2.36 11.78
C GLY A 201 3.13 -3.41 11.55
N LYS A 202 1.99 -3.36 12.27
CA LYS A 202 0.83 -4.22 12.03
C LYS A 202 0.21 -4.00 10.65
N GLU A 203 0.14 -2.75 10.19
CA GLU A 203 -0.33 -2.43 8.84
C GLU A 203 0.55 -3.09 7.79
N LEU A 204 1.89 -2.95 7.91
CA LEU A 204 2.83 -3.55 6.98
C LEU A 204 2.80 -5.09 7.03
N TYR A 205 2.64 -5.68 8.21
CA TYR A 205 2.46 -7.12 8.32
C TYR A 205 1.14 -7.59 7.69
N LEU A 206 0.08 -6.79 7.78
CA LEU A 206 -1.15 -7.09 7.06
C LEU A 206 -0.92 -7.09 5.55
N LYS A 207 -0.11 -6.15 5.02
CA LYS A 207 0.29 -6.18 3.60
C LYS A 207 1.09 -7.44 3.24
N ASP A 208 1.92 -7.99 4.14
CA ASP A 208 2.59 -9.27 3.89
C ASP A 208 1.59 -10.39 3.60
N GLN A 209 0.46 -10.40 4.29
CA GLN A 209 -0.57 -11.41 4.13
C GLN A 209 -1.49 -11.16 2.92
N LEU A 210 -1.76 -9.90 2.61
CA LEU A 210 -2.70 -9.52 1.55
C LEU A 210 -2.03 -9.43 0.18
N LEU A 211 -0.72 -9.17 0.14
CA LEU A 211 0.06 -8.91 -1.06
C LEU A 211 1.36 -9.75 -1.06
N PRO A 212 1.26 -11.09 -1.04
CA PRO A 212 2.43 -11.97 -0.91
C PRO A 212 3.45 -11.78 -2.04
N GLU A 213 2.99 -11.48 -3.26
CA GLU A 213 3.85 -11.30 -4.44
C GLU A 213 4.46 -9.90 -4.55
N THR A 214 4.02 -8.94 -3.72
CA THR A 214 4.53 -7.57 -3.74
C THR A 214 5.85 -7.49 -2.97
N SER A 215 6.82 -6.76 -3.52
CA SER A 215 8.12 -6.59 -2.87
C SER A 215 8.00 -5.85 -1.53
N ASP A 216 8.94 -6.11 -0.62
CA ASP A 216 9.01 -5.39 0.66
C ASP A 216 9.19 -3.89 0.45
N ALA A 217 9.95 -3.49 -0.59
CA ALA A 217 10.12 -2.09 -0.96
C ALA A 217 8.78 -1.44 -1.30
N ASP A 218 7.98 -2.07 -2.16
CA ASP A 218 6.67 -1.55 -2.55
C ASP A 218 5.67 -1.52 -1.38
N LYS A 219 5.68 -2.54 -0.51
CA LYS A 219 4.80 -2.59 0.67
C LYS A 219 5.02 -1.42 1.62
N ILE A 220 6.30 -1.06 1.87
CA ILE A 220 6.64 0.07 2.75
C ILE A 220 6.71 1.40 1.99
N GLY A 221 6.74 1.39 0.65
CA GLY A 221 6.92 2.58 -0.19
C GLY A 221 8.34 3.12 -0.17
N TYR A 222 9.33 2.24 -0.16
CA TYR A 222 10.75 2.55 -0.26
C TYR A 222 11.27 2.31 -1.67
N THR A 223 12.39 2.95 -2.02
CA THR A 223 13.22 2.47 -3.12
C THR A 223 13.99 1.20 -2.68
N LYS A 224 14.57 0.48 -3.63
CA LYS A 224 15.41 -0.69 -3.32
C LYS A 224 16.60 -0.32 -2.45
N GLU A 225 17.20 0.84 -2.72
CA GLU A 225 18.34 1.37 -1.97
C GLU A 225 17.96 1.72 -0.53
N GLN A 226 16.80 2.35 -0.33
CA GLN A 226 16.27 2.67 1.00
C GLN A 226 16.00 1.39 1.81
N LEU A 227 15.42 0.37 1.17
CA LEU A 227 15.20 -0.93 1.81
C LEU A 227 16.51 -1.61 2.20
N MET A 228 17.50 -1.65 1.28
CA MET A 228 18.83 -2.20 1.55
C MET A 228 19.51 -1.49 2.72
N TRP A 229 19.47 -0.15 2.72
CA TRP A 229 20.04 0.64 3.82
C TRP A 229 19.43 0.23 5.17
N CYS A 230 18.12 0.10 5.26
CA CYS A 230 17.44 -0.35 6.49
C CYS A 230 17.89 -1.76 6.92
N GLN A 231 18.05 -2.68 5.97
CA GLN A 231 18.47 -4.07 6.23
C GLN A 231 19.92 -4.15 6.73
N GLU A 232 20.80 -3.34 6.17
CA GLU A 232 22.22 -3.30 6.53
C GLU A 232 22.46 -2.56 7.86
N ASN A 233 21.58 -1.63 8.23
CA ASN A 233 21.73 -0.79 9.40
C ASN A 233 20.77 -1.13 10.55
N GLU A 234 20.01 -2.22 10.46
CA GLU A 234 18.97 -2.59 11.43
C GLU A 234 19.51 -2.65 12.86
N GLY A 235 20.70 -3.23 13.06
CA GLY A 235 21.36 -3.31 14.36
C GLY A 235 21.76 -1.95 14.93
N TYR A 236 22.21 -1.02 14.08
CA TYR A 236 22.57 0.35 14.50
C TYR A 236 21.34 1.17 14.85
N ILE A 237 20.29 1.10 14.05
CA ILE A 237 19.01 1.78 14.30
C ILE A 237 18.44 1.35 15.66
N TRP A 238 18.40 0.03 15.89
CA TRP A 238 17.87 -0.52 17.15
C TRP A 238 18.70 -0.11 18.36
N ARG A 239 20.02 -0.16 18.24
CA ARG A 239 20.92 0.29 19.31
C ARG A 239 20.69 1.77 19.62
N TYR A 240 20.58 2.62 18.62
CA TYR A 240 20.32 4.04 18.80
C TYR A 240 19.02 4.27 19.59
N PHE A 241 17.93 3.56 19.26
CA PHE A 241 16.67 3.68 19.99
C PHE A 241 16.79 3.24 21.46
N ILE A 242 17.55 2.19 21.74
CA ILE A 242 17.80 1.70 23.11
C ILE A 242 18.67 2.68 23.92
N GLU A 243 19.82 3.08 23.38
CA GLU A 243 20.80 3.95 24.08
C GLU A 243 20.20 5.31 24.40
N ASN A 244 19.33 5.82 23.50
CA ASN A 244 18.63 7.08 23.73
C ASN A 244 17.29 6.92 24.47
N LYS A 245 16.97 5.73 24.99
CA LYS A 245 15.78 5.41 25.79
C LYS A 245 14.45 5.76 25.11
N MET A 246 14.41 5.72 23.76
CA MET A 246 13.28 6.19 22.98
C MET A 246 12.06 5.26 23.02
N LEU A 247 12.24 3.96 23.22
CA LEU A 247 11.17 2.96 23.08
C LEU A 247 9.93 3.29 23.91
N TYR A 248 10.15 3.67 25.17
CA TYR A 248 9.06 3.97 26.11
C TYR A 248 8.85 5.48 26.30
N ASP A 249 9.48 6.28 25.47
CA ASP A 249 9.27 7.73 25.45
C ASP A 249 7.97 8.04 24.68
N SER A 250 7.17 8.95 25.23
CA SER A 250 5.91 9.44 24.64
C SER A 250 6.06 10.83 23.98
N ASP A 251 7.29 11.31 23.78
CA ASP A 251 7.54 12.57 23.08
C ASP A 251 6.99 12.47 21.64
N GLN A 252 5.96 13.24 21.36
CA GLN A 252 5.31 13.27 20.05
C GLN A 252 6.24 13.74 18.92
N LYS A 253 7.39 14.33 19.24
CA LYS A 253 8.43 14.68 18.25
C LYS A 253 9.10 13.45 17.61
N LEU A 254 8.98 12.28 18.23
CA LEU A 254 9.50 11.03 17.67
C LEU A 254 8.71 10.59 16.43
N ILE A 255 7.43 10.91 16.35
CA ILE A 255 6.55 10.54 15.25
C ILE A 255 7.01 11.17 13.91
N PRO A 256 7.15 12.51 13.78
CA PRO A 256 7.64 13.11 12.53
C PRO A 256 9.11 12.79 12.24
N ARG A 257 9.91 12.37 13.24
CA ARG A 257 11.30 12.00 13.03
C ARG A 257 11.46 10.61 12.42
N PHE A 258 10.60 9.64 12.79
CA PHE A 258 10.84 8.22 12.51
C PHE A 258 9.64 7.45 11.98
N ILE A 259 8.42 7.99 12.03
CA ILE A 259 7.19 7.29 11.60
C ILE A 259 6.57 7.95 10.36
N ASN A 260 6.38 9.26 10.37
CA ASN A 260 5.72 9.97 9.29
C ASN A 260 6.59 10.02 8.02
N PRO A 261 5.97 10.14 6.82
CA PRO A 261 6.70 10.40 5.59
C PRO A 261 7.61 11.63 5.74
N ALA A 262 8.88 11.46 5.41
CA ALA A 262 9.90 12.50 5.47
C ALA A 262 11.03 12.15 4.49
N PRO A 263 11.83 13.12 4.04
CA PRO A 263 12.95 12.85 3.14
C PRO A 263 14.01 11.94 3.78
N PHE A 264 14.16 12.02 5.09
CA PHE A 264 15.08 11.18 5.89
C PHE A 264 14.61 11.12 7.35
N SER A 265 15.12 10.15 8.10
CA SER A 265 14.89 10.03 9.55
C SER A 265 15.88 10.89 10.32
N LYS A 266 15.41 11.58 11.37
CA LYS A 266 16.25 12.54 12.12
C LYS A 266 16.83 11.92 13.38
N PHE A 267 18.07 11.43 13.26
CA PHE A 267 18.88 10.98 14.39
C PHE A 267 19.66 12.12 15.07
N TYR A 268 19.75 13.28 14.41
CA TYR A 268 20.62 14.41 14.75
C TYR A 268 22.12 14.05 14.64
N LEU A 269 22.45 13.28 13.61
CA LEU A 269 23.79 12.88 13.25
C LEU A 269 24.14 13.39 11.84
N GLU A 270 25.43 13.45 11.51
CA GLU A 270 25.90 13.87 10.18
C GLU A 270 25.35 12.97 9.05
N ILE A 271 25.05 11.72 9.35
CA ILE A 271 24.54 10.71 8.42
C ILE A 271 23.04 10.85 8.13
N ASP A 272 22.30 11.75 8.78
CA ASP A 272 20.85 11.82 8.67
C ASP A 272 20.37 11.87 7.21
N ASN A 273 21.04 12.63 6.33
CA ASN A 273 20.67 12.78 4.93
C ASN A 273 20.82 11.50 4.09
N GLU A 274 21.54 10.49 4.58
CA GLU A 274 21.71 9.19 3.93
C GLU A 274 20.66 8.18 4.39
N THR A 275 19.93 8.50 5.46
CA THR A 275 18.96 7.60 6.05
C THR A 275 17.62 7.68 5.33
N PRO A 276 16.89 6.58 5.15
CA PRO A 276 15.50 6.65 4.72
C PRO A 276 14.62 7.37 5.75
N GLY A 277 13.56 8.03 5.32
CA GLY A 277 12.46 8.40 6.21
C GLY A 277 11.77 7.16 6.78
N ARG A 278 10.96 7.31 7.84
CA ARG A 278 10.09 6.24 8.36
C ARG A 278 10.82 5.01 8.92
N ILE A 279 12.04 5.15 9.40
CA ILE A 279 12.83 4.01 9.94
C ILE A 279 12.13 3.35 11.13
N GLY A 280 11.41 4.09 11.97
CA GLY A 280 10.59 3.51 13.04
C GLY A 280 9.47 2.62 12.51
N THR A 281 8.89 2.97 11.35
CA THR A 281 7.92 2.13 10.64
C THR A 281 8.55 0.80 10.20
N TRP A 282 9.78 0.84 9.67
CA TRP A 282 10.55 -0.35 9.33
C TRP A 282 10.79 -1.26 10.54
N ILE A 283 11.30 -0.72 11.64
CA ILE A 283 11.55 -1.49 12.87
C ILE A 283 10.27 -2.09 13.44
N GLY A 284 9.17 -1.31 13.46
CA GLY A 284 7.86 -1.82 13.90
C GLY A 284 7.40 -3.02 13.07
N TRP A 285 7.65 -3.00 11.76
CA TRP A 285 7.35 -4.12 10.87
C TRP A 285 8.21 -5.36 11.17
N GLN A 286 9.51 -5.20 11.42
CA GLN A 286 10.38 -6.33 11.78
C GLN A 286 9.97 -6.93 13.13
N ILE A 287 9.55 -6.12 14.12
CA ILE A 287 8.99 -6.61 15.39
C ILE A 287 7.70 -7.40 15.15
N ALA A 288 6.80 -6.89 14.30
CA ALA A 288 5.55 -7.57 13.93
C ALA A 288 5.81 -8.94 13.26
N ARG A 289 6.74 -8.98 12.30
CA ARG A 289 7.16 -10.24 11.64
C ARG A 289 7.73 -11.22 12.64
N SER A 290 8.66 -10.76 13.49
CA SER A 290 9.28 -11.59 14.51
C SER A 290 8.25 -12.15 15.51
N PHE A 291 7.25 -11.35 15.90
CA PHE A 291 6.17 -11.81 16.75
C PHE A 291 5.38 -12.95 16.08
N MET A 292 4.96 -12.77 14.85
CA MET A 292 4.14 -13.75 14.15
C MET A 292 4.88 -15.03 13.79
N GLU A 293 6.20 -14.97 13.59
CA GLU A 293 7.06 -16.16 13.42
C GLU A 293 7.20 -16.97 14.71
N ASN A 294 7.26 -16.32 15.87
CA ASN A 294 7.50 -16.96 17.15
C ASN A 294 6.23 -17.36 17.90
N ASN A 295 5.04 -16.96 17.43
CA ASN A 295 3.79 -17.17 18.16
C ASN A 295 2.70 -17.73 17.22
N LYS A 296 1.82 -18.57 17.77
CA LYS A 296 0.67 -19.11 17.05
C LYS A 296 -0.57 -18.27 17.35
N VAL A 297 -0.68 -17.15 16.68
CA VAL A 297 -1.79 -16.19 16.84
C VAL A 297 -2.46 -15.98 15.48
N SER A 298 -3.81 -15.83 15.47
CA SER A 298 -4.50 -15.48 14.24
C SER A 298 -4.16 -14.05 13.80
N LEU A 299 -4.24 -13.77 12.49
CA LEU A 299 -4.04 -12.40 11.99
C LEU A 299 -5.01 -11.41 12.67
N ASN A 300 -6.28 -11.77 12.82
CA ASN A 300 -7.30 -10.94 13.44
C ASN A 300 -6.96 -10.59 14.91
N ASP A 301 -6.47 -11.56 15.66
CA ASP A 301 -6.11 -11.34 17.07
C ASP A 301 -4.85 -10.48 17.17
N PHE A 302 -3.83 -10.77 16.32
CA PHE A 302 -2.61 -9.98 16.25
C PHE A 302 -2.89 -8.49 15.99
N LEU A 303 -3.76 -8.16 15.03
CA LEU A 303 -4.06 -6.76 14.70
C LEU A 303 -4.70 -5.98 15.85
N LYS A 304 -5.36 -6.67 16.79
CA LYS A 304 -6.02 -6.09 17.97
C LYS A 304 -5.15 -6.13 19.24
N MET A 305 -4.06 -6.92 19.22
CA MET A 305 -3.23 -7.17 20.39
C MET A 305 -2.50 -5.90 20.86
N ASP A 306 -2.23 -5.83 22.14
CA ASP A 306 -1.46 -4.75 22.76
C ASP A 306 0.00 -4.73 22.25
N ALA A 307 0.55 -3.53 22.06
CA ALA A 307 1.90 -3.36 21.53
C ALA A 307 2.98 -3.88 22.46
N LYS A 308 2.83 -3.70 23.78
CA LYS A 308 3.80 -4.19 24.76
C LYS A 308 3.83 -5.72 24.77
N GLU A 309 2.65 -6.36 24.72
CA GLU A 309 2.55 -7.82 24.64
C GLU A 309 3.22 -8.36 23.36
N ILE A 310 2.98 -7.69 22.20
CA ILE A 310 3.64 -8.05 20.94
C ILE A 310 5.15 -7.96 21.10
N PHE A 311 5.67 -6.85 21.64
CA PHE A 311 7.10 -6.66 21.79
C PHE A 311 7.74 -7.72 22.70
N GLU A 312 7.19 -7.93 23.90
CA GLU A 312 7.71 -8.89 24.89
C GLU A 312 7.75 -10.33 24.34
N LYS A 313 6.74 -10.71 23.54
CA LYS A 313 6.64 -12.06 22.97
C LYS A 313 7.29 -12.20 21.59
N SER A 314 7.70 -11.10 20.96
CA SER A 314 8.26 -11.11 19.60
C SER A 314 9.60 -11.83 19.52
N LYS A 315 10.39 -11.83 20.62
CA LYS A 315 11.78 -12.27 20.63
C LYS A 315 12.65 -11.52 19.59
N TYR A 316 12.20 -10.34 19.18
CA TYR A 316 12.86 -9.57 18.15
C TYR A 316 14.33 -9.33 18.48
N LYS A 317 15.19 -9.66 17.54
CA LYS A 317 16.62 -9.38 17.56
C LYS A 317 16.99 -8.81 16.19
N PRO A 318 17.52 -7.58 16.13
CA PRO A 318 17.95 -6.99 14.88
C PRO A 318 19.03 -7.85 14.22
N LYS A 319 19.07 -7.84 12.90
CA LYS A 319 20.18 -8.43 12.15
C LYS A 319 21.46 -7.68 12.47
N LYS A 320 22.59 -8.43 12.49
CA LYS A 320 23.92 -7.83 12.76
C LYS A 320 24.45 -7.18 11.50
#